data_f9c784cb84bfea0c7f1983f6311fa849
#
_entry.id   f9c784cb84bfea0c7f1983f6311fa849
#
_cell.length_a   1.000
_cell.length_b   1.000
_cell.length_c   1.000
_cell.angle_alpha   90.00
_cell.angle_beta   90.00
_cell.angle_gamma   90.00
#
_symmetry.space_group_name_H-M   'P 1'
#
loop_
_entity.id
_entity.type
_entity.pdbx_description
1 polymer ?
#
loop_
_entity_poly.entity_id
_entity_poly.type
_entity_poly.pdbx_seq_one_letter_code
_entity_poly.pdbx_strand_id
1 'polypeptide(L)'
;MFAFGEKVLLIDAKKRRYLFTLKPDGEFHTHSGFLAHSVIVSEQEGAVVRSTKGAEYILLRPTLEDFVIQMPRGAQVIYPKDLAPICMMADIYPGAKVFESGLGSGALSMTMLRQGAVITGYEIREDFANRAQINVREFLGAEALSSYQVHVKDVY
;
A
#
# COMPACT_ATOMS: atom_id res chain seq x y z
N MET A 1 4.79 -17.27 -7.70
CA MET A 1 3.78 -16.81 -8.68
C MET A 1 2.90 -15.78 -8.02
N PHE A 2 2.23 -14.96 -8.79
CA PHE A 2 1.25 -13.98 -8.32
C PHE A 2 -0.17 -14.54 -8.41
N ALA A 3 -1.13 -13.92 -7.71
CA ALA A 3 -2.55 -14.28 -7.77
C ALA A 3 -3.42 -13.05 -8.13
N PHE A 4 -4.60 -13.29 -8.69
CA PHE A 4 -5.57 -12.21 -8.86
C PHE A 4 -5.98 -11.65 -7.49
N GLY A 5 -6.11 -10.34 -7.40
CA GLY A 5 -6.30 -9.61 -6.16
C GLY A 5 -5.01 -9.10 -5.52
N GLU A 6 -3.84 -9.67 -5.85
CA GLU A 6 -2.56 -9.14 -5.36
C GLU A 6 -2.20 -7.82 -6.04
N LYS A 7 -1.51 -6.96 -5.29
CA LYS A 7 -0.87 -5.76 -5.84
C LYS A 7 0.48 -6.11 -6.43
N VAL A 8 0.75 -5.55 -7.60
CA VAL A 8 2.03 -5.71 -8.30
C VAL A 8 2.64 -4.36 -8.61
N LEU A 9 3.96 -4.37 -8.68
CA LEU A 9 4.78 -3.25 -9.10
C LEU A 9 5.51 -3.63 -10.40
N LEU A 10 5.28 -2.88 -11.46
CA LEU A 10 6.08 -2.95 -12.68
C LEU A 10 7.10 -1.82 -12.71
N ILE A 11 8.33 -2.14 -13.07
CA ILE A 11 9.40 -1.14 -13.26
C ILE A 11 9.89 -1.23 -14.70
N ASP A 12 9.80 -0.13 -15.45
CA ASP A 12 10.29 -0.06 -16.82
C ASP A 12 11.79 0.28 -16.91
N ALA A 13 12.34 0.23 -18.12
CA ALA A 13 13.74 0.56 -18.40
C ALA A 13 14.15 1.99 -18.00
N LYS A 14 13.18 2.91 -17.87
CA LYS A 14 13.38 4.28 -17.38
C LYS A 14 13.20 4.41 -15.88
N LYS A 15 13.09 3.29 -15.16
CA LYS A 15 12.84 3.20 -13.71
C LYS A 15 11.52 3.81 -13.24
N ARG A 16 10.54 3.99 -14.14
CA ARG A 16 9.20 4.40 -13.76
C ARG A 16 8.49 3.22 -13.11
N ARG A 17 7.74 3.52 -12.06
CA ARG A 17 7.05 2.55 -11.20
C ARG A 17 5.55 2.62 -11.43
N TYR A 18 4.92 1.47 -11.64
CA TYR A 18 3.49 1.34 -11.91
C TYR A 18 2.90 0.32 -10.95
N LEU A 19 2.09 0.80 -10.01
CA LEU A 19 1.43 0.00 -8.99
C LEU A 19 -0.04 -0.20 -9.36
N PHE A 20 -0.48 -1.45 -9.41
CA PHE A 20 -1.88 -1.79 -9.63
C PHE A 20 -2.24 -3.15 -9.01
N THR A 21 -3.54 -3.44 -8.96
CA THR A 21 -4.05 -4.73 -8.48
C THR A 21 -4.37 -5.64 -9.66
N LEU A 22 -3.93 -6.89 -9.62
CA LEU A 22 -4.23 -7.90 -10.63
C LEU A 22 -5.72 -8.24 -10.60
N LYS A 23 -6.37 -8.21 -11.77
CA LYS A 23 -7.79 -8.53 -11.94
C LYS A 23 -7.95 -9.58 -13.03
N PRO A 24 -8.92 -10.51 -12.90
CA PRO A 24 -9.35 -11.31 -14.06
C PRO A 24 -9.71 -10.37 -15.20
N ASP A 25 -9.29 -10.71 -16.42
CA ASP A 25 -9.52 -9.93 -17.65
C ASP A 25 -8.98 -8.48 -17.62
N GLY A 26 -8.10 -8.17 -16.64
CA GLY A 26 -7.46 -6.86 -16.54
C GLY A 26 -6.30 -6.70 -17.51
N GLU A 27 -6.01 -5.45 -17.86
CA GLU A 27 -4.88 -5.07 -18.70
C GLU A 27 -4.17 -3.84 -18.13
N PHE A 28 -2.85 -3.86 -18.16
CA PHE A 28 -2.01 -2.70 -17.88
C PHE A 28 -1.65 -2.01 -19.20
N HIS A 29 -2.15 -0.81 -19.41
CA HIS A 29 -1.96 -0.03 -20.63
C HIS A 29 -0.89 1.03 -20.49
N THR A 30 -0.05 1.16 -21.52
CA THR A 30 0.91 2.26 -21.69
C THR A 30 0.99 2.68 -23.16
N HIS A 31 1.69 3.77 -23.45
CA HIS A 31 2.02 4.16 -24.84
C HIS A 31 2.82 3.07 -25.59
N SER A 32 3.48 2.17 -24.84
CA SER A 32 4.26 1.05 -25.36
C SER A 32 3.45 -0.26 -25.42
N GLY A 33 2.15 -0.18 -25.63
CA GLY A 33 1.26 -1.34 -25.68
C GLY A 33 0.63 -1.70 -24.34
N PHE A 34 0.07 -2.88 -24.27
CA PHE A 34 -0.55 -3.40 -23.04
C PHE A 34 0.06 -4.73 -22.60
N LEU A 35 -0.17 -5.07 -21.36
CA LEU A 35 0.19 -6.34 -20.75
C LEU A 35 -1.04 -6.89 -20.03
N ALA A 36 -1.52 -8.06 -20.44
CA ALA A 36 -2.65 -8.70 -19.78
C ALA A 36 -2.25 -9.17 -18.38
N HIS A 37 -3.12 -8.99 -17.40
CA HIS A 37 -2.86 -9.43 -16.01
C HIS A 37 -2.71 -10.95 -15.90
N SER A 38 -3.34 -11.73 -16.80
CA SER A 38 -3.19 -13.19 -16.89
C SER A 38 -1.75 -13.64 -17.18
N VAL A 39 -0.97 -12.84 -17.91
CA VAL A 39 0.45 -13.12 -18.16
C VAL A 39 1.25 -12.95 -16.87
N ILE A 40 0.94 -11.94 -16.06
CA ILE A 40 1.65 -11.64 -14.81
C ILE A 40 1.41 -12.73 -13.76
N VAL A 41 0.19 -13.25 -13.65
CA VAL A 41 -0.19 -14.28 -12.66
C VAL A 41 0.65 -15.56 -12.79
N SER A 42 1.06 -15.92 -14.01
CA SER A 42 1.89 -17.11 -14.27
C SER A 42 3.37 -16.92 -13.96
N GLU A 43 3.81 -15.68 -13.73
CA GLU A 43 5.21 -15.33 -13.58
C GLU A 43 5.68 -15.33 -12.11
N GLN A 44 6.98 -15.39 -11.92
CA GLN A 44 7.63 -15.25 -10.61
C GLN A 44 8.06 -13.79 -10.38
N GLU A 45 8.20 -13.42 -9.11
CA GLU A 45 8.80 -12.15 -8.73
C GLU A 45 10.24 -12.05 -9.28
N GLY A 46 10.60 -10.90 -9.83
CA GLY A 46 11.87 -10.64 -10.49
C GLY A 46 11.86 -10.98 -12.00
N ALA A 47 10.81 -11.60 -12.52
CA ALA A 47 10.69 -11.89 -13.95
C ALA A 47 10.60 -10.58 -14.77
N VAL A 48 11.05 -10.67 -16.02
CA VAL A 48 10.86 -9.63 -17.03
C VAL A 48 9.68 -9.99 -17.90
N VAL A 49 8.64 -9.19 -17.84
CA VAL A 49 7.43 -9.32 -18.67
C VAL A 49 7.44 -8.30 -19.81
N ARG A 50 6.80 -8.63 -20.94
CA ARG A 50 6.82 -7.80 -22.14
C ARG A 50 5.40 -7.40 -22.56
N SER A 51 5.23 -6.12 -22.87
CA SER A 51 3.99 -5.63 -23.46
C SER A 51 3.83 -6.12 -24.91
N THR A 52 2.65 -5.92 -25.47
CA THR A 52 2.33 -6.27 -26.88
C THR A 52 3.22 -5.59 -27.91
N LYS A 53 3.88 -4.48 -27.55
CA LYS A 53 4.85 -3.76 -28.41
C LYS A 53 6.30 -4.01 -27.99
N GLY A 54 6.56 -5.01 -27.14
CA GLY A 54 7.90 -5.45 -26.75
C GLY A 54 8.57 -4.63 -25.64
N ALA A 55 7.90 -3.69 -25.00
CA ALA A 55 8.46 -2.97 -23.86
C ALA A 55 8.60 -3.91 -22.67
N GLU A 56 9.77 -3.86 -22.02
CA GLU A 56 10.12 -4.73 -20.90
C GLU A 56 9.83 -4.05 -19.56
N TYR A 57 9.34 -4.86 -18.61
CA TYR A 57 9.05 -4.46 -17.24
C TYR A 57 9.56 -5.52 -16.27
N ILE A 58 10.23 -5.11 -15.21
CA ILE A 58 10.56 -5.98 -14.08
C ILE A 58 9.33 -6.08 -13.19
N LEU A 59 8.95 -7.30 -12.84
CA LEU A 59 7.78 -7.61 -12.03
C LEU A 59 8.18 -7.84 -10.58
N LEU A 60 7.66 -7.04 -9.65
CA LEU A 60 7.95 -7.12 -8.22
C LEU A 60 6.67 -7.07 -7.38
N ARG A 61 6.74 -7.56 -6.14
CA ARG A 61 5.78 -7.20 -5.10
C ARG A 61 6.10 -5.80 -4.58
N PRO A 62 5.10 -4.94 -4.39
CA PRO A 62 5.34 -3.59 -3.88
C PRO A 62 5.79 -3.63 -2.43
N THR A 63 6.73 -2.78 -2.08
CA THR A 63 7.06 -2.46 -0.69
C THR A 63 6.00 -1.53 -0.09
N LEU A 64 6.01 -1.37 1.25
CA LEU A 64 5.16 -0.37 1.91
C LEU A 64 5.47 1.05 1.41
N GLU A 65 6.74 1.35 1.13
CA GLU A 65 7.15 2.62 0.53
C GLU A 65 6.47 2.85 -0.81
N ASP A 66 6.51 1.86 -1.71
CA ASP A 66 5.87 1.95 -3.03
C ASP A 66 4.37 2.23 -2.90
N PHE A 67 3.71 1.57 -1.96
CA PHE A 67 2.29 1.74 -1.73
C PHE A 67 1.96 3.12 -1.15
N VAL A 68 2.66 3.56 -0.10
CA VAL A 68 2.43 4.87 0.54
C VAL A 68 2.59 6.03 -0.45
N ILE A 69 3.55 5.94 -1.37
CA ILE A 69 3.78 6.98 -2.38
C ILE A 69 2.64 7.03 -3.41
N GLN A 70 2.05 5.88 -3.78
CA GLN A 70 1.10 5.76 -4.89
C GLN A 70 -0.35 5.50 -4.44
N MET A 71 -0.59 5.20 -3.15
CA MET A 71 -1.93 4.88 -2.64
C MET A 71 -2.92 6.04 -2.84
N PRO A 72 -4.22 5.75 -2.97
CA PRO A 72 -5.26 6.78 -2.94
C PRO A 72 -5.22 7.55 -1.61
N ARG A 73 -5.21 8.87 -1.70
CA ARG A 73 -5.10 9.76 -0.53
C ARG A 73 -5.99 10.98 -0.67
N GLY A 74 -6.59 11.38 0.44
CA GLY A 74 -7.36 12.63 0.54
C GLY A 74 -6.61 13.72 1.30
N ALA A 75 -5.58 13.34 2.08
CA ALA A 75 -4.76 14.21 2.90
C ALA A 75 -3.29 14.15 2.50
N GLN A 76 -2.52 15.13 2.98
CA GLN A 76 -1.06 15.08 2.94
C GLN A 76 -0.58 13.83 3.69
N VAL A 77 0.31 13.04 3.07
CA VAL A 77 0.88 11.86 3.71
C VAL A 77 2.23 12.18 4.35
N ILE A 78 2.53 11.48 5.44
CA ILE A 78 3.88 11.44 5.99
C ILE A 78 4.72 10.58 5.03
N TYR A 79 5.82 11.14 4.53
CA TYR A 79 6.66 10.43 3.56
C TYR A 79 7.47 9.29 4.22
N PRO A 80 7.83 8.25 3.45
CA PRO A 80 8.57 7.09 3.98
C PRO A 80 9.86 7.47 4.74
N LYS A 81 10.57 8.49 4.30
CA LYS A 81 11.77 9.00 4.99
C LYS A 81 11.52 9.48 6.43
N ASP A 82 10.28 9.90 6.74
CA ASP A 82 9.88 10.41 8.04
C ASP A 82 9.18 9.32 8.87
N LEU A 83 8.50 8.36 8.23
CA LEU A 83 7.80 7.26 8.91
C LEU A 83 8.73 6.38 9.73
N ALA A 84 9.91 6.05 9.21
CA ALA A 84 10.87 5.20 9.90
C ALA A 84 11.45 5.85 11.17
N PRO A 85 11.93 7.12 11.14
CA PRO A 85 12.34 7.83 12.35
C PRO A 85 11.23 7.96 13.39
N ILE A 86 9.98 8.25 12.97
CA ILE A 86 8.84 8.34 13.89
C ILE A 86 8.65 7.03 14.64
N CYS A 87 8.63 5.88 13.94
CA CYS A 87 8.47 4.59 14.56
C CYS A 87 9.62 4.24 15.52
N MET A 88 10.86 4.60 15.15
CA MET A 88 12.02 4.39 16.00
C MET A 88 11.96 5.26 17.26
N MET A 89 11.62 6.54 17.14
CA MET A 89 11.54 7.47 18.26
C MET A 89 10.37 7.16 19.21
N ALA A 90 9.28 6.62 18.68
CA ALA A 90 8.11 6.20 19.44
C ALA A 90 8.24 4.78 20.02
N ASP A 91 9.39 4.12 19.81
CA ASP A 91 9.67 2.76 20.28
C ASP A 91 8.56 1.77 19.88
N ILE A 92 8.22 1.73 18.59
CA ILE A 92 7.19 0.82 18.07
C ILE A 92 7.74 -0.60 17.97
N TYR A 93 7.10 -1.54 18.65
CA TYR A 93 7.46 -2.95 18.68
C TYR A 93 6.21 -3.85 18.60
N PRO A 94 6.34 -5.17 18.36
CA PRO A 94 5.21 -6.09 18.33
C PRO A 94 4.41 -6.08 19.64
N GLY A 95 3.11 -5.75 19.56
CA GLY A 95 2.22 -5.63 20.72
C GLY A 95 2.19 -4.24 21.37
N ALA A 96 2.99 -3.27 20.89
CA ALA A 96 2.91 -1.89 21.37
C ALA A 96 1.49 -1.34 21.21
N LYS A 97 0.95 -0.73 22.26
CA LYS A 97 -0.36 -0.07 22.24
C LYS A 97 -0.17 1.39 21.89
N VAL A 98 -0.70 1.79 20.77
CA VAL A 98 -0.51 3.13 20.20
C VAL A 98 -1.83 3.89 20.17
N PHE A 99 -1.79 5.13 20.63
CA PHE A 99 -2.84 6.11 20.38
C PHE A 99 -2.39 7.03 19.25
N GLU A 100 -3.16 7.08 18.18
CA GLU A 100 -2.90 7.94 17.00
C GLU A 100 -4.05 8.92 16.80
N SER A 101 -3.75 10.20 16.68
CA SER A 101 -4.73 11.24 16.38
C SER A 101 -4.44 11.92 15.04
N GLY A 102 -5.46 11.94 14.16
CA GLY A 102 -5.30 12.41 12.78
C GLY A 102 -4.74 11.33 11.86
N LEU A 103 -5.58 10.35 11.49
CA LEU A 103 -5.17 9.18 10.71
C LEU A 103 -4.84 9.52 9.24
N GLY A 104 -5.50 10.55 8.70
CA GLY A 104 -5.32 10.96 7.30
C GLY A 104 -5.54 9.82 6.32
N SER A 105 -4.52 9.47 5.54
CA SER A 105 -4.57 8.34 4.59
C SER A 105 -4.06 7.01 5.18
N GLY A 106 -3.68 6.96 6.46
CA GLY A 106 -3.24 5.75 7.17
C GLY A 106 -1.77 5.36 6.94
N ALA A 107 -0.92 6.26 6.43
CA ALA A 107 0.49 5.92 6.15
C ALA A 107 1.25 5.55 7.43
N LEU A 108 1.11 6.34 8.51
CA LEU A 108 1.75 6.04 9.79
C LEU A 108 1.11 4.82 10.43
N SER A 109 -0.23 4.73 10.44
CA SER A 109 -0.96 3.55 10.93
C SER A 109 -0.44 2.26 10.28
N MET A 110 -0.35 2.21 8.94
CA MET A 110 0.16 1.03 8.22
C MET A 110 1.60 0.68 8.62
N THR A 111 2.44 1.68 8.82
CA THR A 111 3.85 1.47 9.20
C THR A 111 3.95 0.85 10.59
N MET A 112 3.16 1.32 11.55
CA MET A 112 3.13 0.79 12.92
C MET A 112 2.45 -0.59 12.99
N LEU A 113 1.31 -0.78 12.28
CA LEU A 113 0.64 -2.08 12.19
C LEU A 113 1.55 -3.15 11.60
N ARG A 114 2.33 -2.82 10.57
CA ARG A 114 3.30 -3.75 9.96
C ARG A 114 4.41 -4.18 10.95
N GLN A 115 4.72 -3.34 11.93
CA GLN A 115 5.64 -3.66 13.02
C GLN A 115 4.96 -4.42 14.17
N GLY A 116 3.67 -4.73 14.05
CA GLY A 116 2.91 -5.49 15.03
C GLY A 116 2.27 -4.67 16.14
N ALA A 117 2.18 -3.36 16.01
CA ALA A 117 1.48 -2.51 16.98
C ALA A 117 -0.04 -2.74 16.95
N VAL A 118 -0.70 -2.43 18.06
CA VAL A 118 -2.15 -2.35 18.21
C VAL A 118 -2.53 -0.87 18.33
N ILE A 119 -3.35 -0.37 17.41
CA ILE A 119 -3.62 1.06 17.29
C ILE A 119 -5.06 1.38 17.65
N THR A 120 -5.22 2.40 18.51
CA THR A 120 -6.49 3.11 18.70
C THR A 120 -6.36 4.47 18.05
N GLY A 121 -7.00 4.65 16.90
CA GLY A 121 -6.90 5.82 16.06
C GLY A 121 -8.14 6.72 16.12
N TYR A 122 -7.94 8.01 16.13
CA TYR A 122 -8.99 9.03 16.10
C TYR A 122 -8.81 9.90 14.85
N GLU A 123 -9.90 10.13 14.14
CA GLU A 123 -9.96 11.02 12.99
C GLU A 123 -11.30 11.75 12.99
N ILE A 124 -11.26 13.07 12.88
CA ILE A 124 -12.50 13.87 12.91
C ILE A 124 -13.26 13.78 11.58
N ARG A 125 -12.56 13.52 10.48
CA ARG A 125 -13.14 13.40 9.14
C ARG A 125 -13.43 11.94 8.80
N GLU A 126 -14.71 11.63 8.64
CA GLU A 126 -15.18 10.29 8.31
C GLU A 126 -14.58 9.77 6.98
N ASP A 127 -14.47 10.63 5.96
CA ASP A 127 -13.89 10.25 4.66
C ASP A 127 -12.41 9.85 4.79
N PHE A 128 -11.64 10.50 5.67
CA PHE A 128 -10.25 10.13 5.95
C PHE A 128 -10.16 8.86 6.79
N ALA A 129 -10.99 8.71 7.82
CA ALA A 129 -11.04 7.49 8.63
C ALA A 129 -11.35 6.27 7.75
N ASN A 130 -12.33 6.38 6.86
CA ASN A 130 -12.68 5.34 5.90
C ASN A 130 -11.53 5.07 4.93
N ARG A 131 -10.88 6.11 4.42
CA ARG A 131 -9.72 5.97 3.52
C ARG A 131 -8.56 5.24 4.19
N ALA A 132 -8.23 5.58 5.44
CA ALA A 132 -7.19 4.91 6.19
C ALA A 132 -7.46 3.40 6.34
N GLN A 133 -8.69 3.03 6.73
CA GLN A 133 -9.08 1.63 6.87
C GLN A 133 -9.03 0.86 5.53
N ILE A 134 -9.47 1.49 4.43
CA ILE A 134 -9.38 0.91 3.10
C ILE A 134 -7.92 0.66 2.72
N ASN A 135 -7.04 1.65 2.89
CA ASN A 135 -5.63 1.53 2.56
C ASN A 135 -4.93 0.44 3.40
N VAL A 136 -5.23 0.37 4.71
CA VAL A 136 -4.74 -0.71 5.59
C VAL A 136 -5.17 -2.08 5.05
N ARG A 137 -6.47 -2.26 4.78
CA ARG A 137 -7.00 -3.51 4.24
C ARG A 137 -6.37 -3.89 2.90
N GLU A 138 -6.21 -2.91 2.01
CA GLU A 138 -5.69 -3.15 0.66
C GLU A 138 -4.23 -3.57 0.62
N PHE A 139 -3.43 -3.13 1.59
CA PHE A 139 -1.99 -3.41 1.60
C PHE A 139 -1.57 -4.45 2.63
N LEU A 140 -2.12 -4.40 3.84
CA LEU A 140 -1.77 -5.32 4.92
C LEU A 140 -2.70 -6.53 5.04
N GLY A 141 -3.84 -6.50 4.34
CA GLY A 141 -4.86 -7.54 4.46
C GLY A 141 -5.97 -7.18 5.47
N ALA A 142 -7.08 -7.92 5.41
CA ALA A 142 -8.23 -7.67 6.28
C ALA A 142 -7.94 -7.98 7.76
N GLU A 143 -7.05 -8.92 8.02
CA GLU A 143 -6.62 -9.34 9.36
C GLU A 143 -5.94 -8.21 10.13
N ALA A 144 -5.24 -7.30 9.45
CA ALA A 144 -4.62 -6.14 10.09
C ALA A 144 -5.62 -5.21 10.79
N LEU A 145 -6.89 -5.22 10.34
CA LEU A 145 -7.95 -4.42 10.95
C LEU A 145 -8.33 -4.90 12.36
N SER A 146 -8.00 -6.13 12.75
CA SER A 146 -8.20 -6.62 14.11
C SER A 146 -7.34 -5.87 15.15
N SER A 147 -6.21 -5.31 14.71
CA SER A 147 -5.29 -4.50 15.52
C SER A 147 -5.45 -2.99 15.26
N TYR A 148 -6.51 -2.57 14.54
CA TYR A 148 -6.72 -1.19 14.14
C TYR A 148 -8.14 -0.72 14.48
N GLN A 149 -8.33 -0.13 15.66
CA GLN A 149 -9.59 0.48 16.06
C GLN A 149 -9.61 1.94 15.61
N VAL A 150 -10.62 2.31 14.82
CA VAL A 150 -10.78 3.67 14.29
C VAL A 150 -12.04 4.31 14.85
N HIS A 151 -11.90 5.48 15.42
CA HIS A 151 -12.98 6.29 15.95
C HIS A 151 -13.12 7.59 15.15
N VAL A 152 -14.31 7.82 14.58
CA VAL A 152 -14.64 9.09 13.93
C VAL A 152 -15.12 10.04 15.01
N LYS A 153 -14.19 10.77 15.61
CA LYS A 153 -14.45 11.64 16.75
C LYS A 153 -13.30 12.61 16.97
N ASP A 154 -13.62 13.77 17.55
CA ASP A 154 -12.64 14.66 18.14
C ASP A 154 -12.01 13.97 19.37
N VAL A 155 -10.73 14.20 19.59
CA VAL A 155 -9.98 13.66 20.74
C VAL A 155 -10.11 14.53 21.98
N TYR A 156 -10.67 15.72 21.88
CA TYR A 156 -10.91 16.68 22.97
C TYR A 156 -12.32 16.56 23.54
#